data_fedb804ba5cf74fcd9e6b281f2c9f5b4
#
_entry.id   fedb804ba5cf74fcd9e6b281f2c9f5b4
#
_cell.length_a   1.000
_cell.length_b   1.000
_cell.length_c   1.000
_cell.angle_alpha   90.00
_cell.angle_beta   90.00
_cell.angle_gamma   90.00
#
_symmetry.space_group_name_H-M   'P 1'
#
loop_
_entity.id
_entity.type
_entity.pdbx_description
1 polymer ?
#
loop_
_entity_poly.entity_id
_entity_poly.type
_entity_poly.pdbx_seq_one_letter_code
_entity_poly.pdbx_strand_id
1 'polypeptide(L)'
;MPVDFFCPPLRRVLAFAAFLILVPTLTVGVSPRLTQLWMSERLKPVVLKDRMPDDPAPALAGFEEPSLVFALGKDVNLTDGQGAAKQGAELGGLALVDDFERPSFLAKLAELQSDAVPLDDVTGFNYSRGKTVHVTIYRVRKLVSQTSPPQVSTKP
;
A
#
# COMPACT_ATOMS: atom_id res chain seq x y z
N MET A 1 -50.42 -13.04 32.10
CA MET A 1 -50.58 -11.65 31.63
C MET A 1 -49.23 -10.99 31.74
N PRO A 2 -48.53 -10.70 30.66
CA PRO A 2 -47.28 -9.96 30.74
C PRO A 2 -47.61 -8.47 30.95
N VAL A 3 -47.13 -7.95 32.04
CA VAL A 3 -47.24 -6.52 32.38
C VAL A 3 -46.33 -5.72 31.50
N ASP A 4 -46.90 -5.06 30.50
CA ASP A 4 -46.22 -3.99 29.73
C ASP A 4 -45.98 -2.79 30.63
N PHE A 5 -44.96 -2.88 31.48
CA PHE A 5 -44.63 -1.86 32.48
C PHE A 5 -43.80 -0.68 31.90
N PHE A 6 -43.56 -0.65 30.59
CA PHE A 6 -42.81 0.44 29.97
C PHE A 6 -43.75 1.37 29.17
N CYS A 7 -44.03 2.53 29.74
CA CYS A 7 -44.73 3.62 29.08
C CYS A 7 -44.04 3.95 27.74
N PRO A 8 -44.77 3.98 26.60
CA PRO A 8 -44.20 4.18 25.26
C PRO A 8 -43.25 5.39 25.12
N PRO A 9 -43.45 6.51 25.82
CA PRO A 9 -42.50 7.64 25.77
C PRO A 9 -41.15 7.31 26.43
N LEU A 10 -41.17 6.53 27.53
CA LEU A 10 -39.93 6.17 28.25
C LEU A 10 -39.01 5.25 27.41
N ARG A 11 -39.58 4.30 26.66
CA ARG A 11 -38.80 3.46 25.72
C ARG A 11 -38.12 4.30 24.64
N ARG A 12 -38.78 5.33 24.10
CA ARG A 12 -38.19 6.23 23.09
C ARG A 12 -37.07 7.06 23.68
N VAL A 13 -37.23 7.59 24.89
CA VAL A 13 -36.20 8.35 25.59
C VAL A 13 -34.98 7.50 25.89
N LEU A 14 -35.17 6.27 26.37
CA LEU A 14 -34.08 5.33 26.65
C LEU A 14 -33.33 4.92 25.37
N ALA A 15 -34.06 4.66 24.26
CA ALA A 15 -33.45 4.34 22.99
C ALA A 15 -32.64 5.51 22.43
N PHE A 16 -33.14 6.73 22.57
CA PHE A 16 -32.44 7.95 22.16
C PHE A 16 -31.18 8.21 23.01
N ALA A 17 -31.29 8.04 24.33
CA ALA A 17 -30.17 8.15 25.24
C ALA A 17 -29.07 7.10 24.95
N ALA A 18 -29.49 5.84 24.70
CA ALA A 18 -28.56 4.78 24.31
C ALA A 18 -27.86 5.09 22.98
N PHE A 19 -28.57 5.64 22.00
CA PHE A 19 -28.00 6.05 20.73
C PHE A 19 -26.97 7.20 20.90
N LEU A 20 -27.29 8.21 21.73
CA LEU A 20 -26.40 9.32 22.03
C LEU A 20 -25.11 8.91 22.75
N ILE A 21 -25.13 7.79 23.46
CA ILE A 21 -23.94 7.23 24.12
C ILE A 21 -23.18 6.33 23.15
N LEU A 22 -23.90 5.46 22.45
CA LEU A 22 -23.31 4.43 21.57
C LEU A 22 -22.54 5.06 20.40
N VAL A 23 -23.12 6.05 19.72
CA VAL A 23 -22.50 6.66 18.53
C VAL A 23 -21.19 7.36 18.87
N PRO A 24 -21.09 8.25 19.87
CA PRO A 24 -19.81 8.83 20.25
C PRO A 24 -18.79 7.80 20.74
N THR A 25 -19.24 6.76 21.46
CA THR A 25 -18.35 5.71 21.94
C THR A 25 -17.74 4.93 20.78
N LEU A 26 -18.53 4.60 19.76
CA LEU A 26 -18.05 3.93 18.55
C LEU A 26 -17.13 4.84 17.73
N THR A 27 -17.49 6.09 17.54
CA THR A 27 -16.72 7.01 16.70
C THR A 27 -15.41 7.45 17.33
N VAL A 28 -15.41 7.77 18.64
CA VAL A 28 -14.23 8.27 19.34
C VAL A 28 -13.40 7.13 19.96
N GLY A 29 -14.04 6.07 20.44
CA GLY A 29 -13.36 5.00 21.15
C GLY A 29 -12.86 3.86 20.25
N VAL A 30 -13.62 3.50 19.22
CA VAL A 30 -13.33 2.34 18.37
C VAL A 30 -12.67 2.75 17.07
N SER A 31 -13.15 3.82 16.42
CA SER A 31 -12.66 4.25 15.11
C SER A 31 -11.13 4.51 15.06
N PRO A 32 -10.49 5.17 16.03
CA PRO A 32 -9.05 5.36 16.02
C PRO A 32 -8.24 4.06 16.16
N ARG A 33 -8.82 3.05 16.82
CA ARG A 33 -8.16 1.74 16.99
C ARG A 33 -8.24 0.90 15.73
N LEU A 34 -9.20 1.18 14.85
CA LEU A 34 -9.33 0.53 13.54
C LEU A 34 -8.32 1.03 12.52
N THR A 35 -7.68 2.18 12.74
CA THR A 35 -6.62 2.69 11.85
C THR A 35 -5.42 1.75 11.78
N GLN A 36 -5.18 0.95 12.82
CA GLN A 36 -4.14 -0.09 12.78
C GLN A 36 -4.43 -1.21 11.76
N LEU A 37 -5.69 -1.38 11.37
CA LEU A 37 -6.11 -2.32 10.33
C LEU A 37 -5.90 -1.75 8.92
N TRP A 38 -5.73 -0.43 8.79
CA TRP A 38 -5.60 0.21 7.49
C TRP A 38 -4.16 0.16 7.01
N MET A 39 -3.92 -0.74 6.09
CA MET A 39 -2.61 -0.96 5.47
C MET A 39 -2.03 0.34 4.89
N SER A 40 -2.88 1.19 4.29
CA SER A 40 -2.49 2.46 3.71
C SER A 40 -1.82 3.42 4.71
N GLU A 41 -2.34 3.48 5.95
CA GLU A 41 -1.77 4.33 7.01
C GLU A 41 -0.39 3.82 7.50
N ARG A 42 -0.13 2.53 7.34
CA ARG A 42 1.15 1.91 7.70
C ARG A 42 2.17 2.01 6.57
N LEU A 43 1.73 1.84 5.33
CA LEU A 43 2.59 1.93 4.15
C LEU A 43 3.02 3.37 3.84
N LYS A 44 2.11 4.34 4.02
CA LYS A 44 2.38 5.75 3.71
C LYS A 44 3.67 6.30 4.34
N PRO A 45 3.89 6.21 5.67
CA PRO A 45 5.10 6.75 6.29
C PRO A 45 6.38 6.05 5.78
N VAL A 46 6.31 4.75 5.51
CA VAL A 46 7.45 3.99 5.01
C VAL A 46 7.80 4.42 3.58
N VAL A 47 6.80 4.49 2.71
CA VAL A 47 7.01 4.95 1.31
C VAL A 47 7.53 6.39 1.28
N LEU A 48 6.97 7.30 2.08
CA LEU A 48 7.42 8.70 2.11
C LEU A 48 8.83 8.86 2.67
N LYS A 49 9.22 8.01 3.63
CA LYS A 49 10.59 8.00 4.17
C LYS A 49 11.63 7.61 3.12
N ASP A 50 11.29 6.62 2.31
CA ASP A 50 12.24 6.03 1.37
C ASP A 50 12.14 6.61 -0.05
N ARG A 51 11.11 7.43 -0.35
CA ARG A 51 10.93 8.08 -1.65
C ARG A 51 11.90 9.25 -1.79
N MET A 52 12.66 9.26 -2.87
CA MET A 52 13.49 10.41 -3.25
C MET A 52 12.68 11.42 -4.08
N PRO A 53 13.07 12.72 -4.08
CA PRO A 53 12.35 13.75 -4.85
C PRO A 53 12.23 13.47 -6.34
N ASP A 54 13.23 12.81 -6.92
CA ASP A 54 13.32 12.50 -8.35
C ASP A 54 12.83 11.07 -8.68
N ASP A 55 12.32 10.33 -7.67
CA ASP A 55 11.77 9.00 -7.92
C ASP A 55 10.50 9.08 -8.78
N PRO A 56 10.34 8.17 -9.74
CA PRO A 56 9.09 8.03 -10.47
C PRO A 56 7.96 7.62 -9.53
N ALA A 57 6.73 7.60 -10.07
CA ALA A 57 5.58 7.08 -9.36
C ALA A 57 5.85 5.64 -8.87
N PRO A 58 5.62 5.33 -7.59
CA PRO A 58 5.83 3.98 -7.08
C PRO A 58 4.93 2.97 -7.78
N ALA A 59 5.48 1.82 -8.13
CA ALA A 59 4.73 0.70 -8.69
C ALA A 59 4.08 -0.10 -7.55
N LEU A 60 2.78 -0.40 -7.68
CA LEU A 60 2.05 -1.28 -6.77
C LEU A 60 1.67 -2.56 -7.50
N ALA A 61 2.13 -3.70 -6.98
CA ALA A 61 1.82 -5.01 -7.52
C ALA A 61 1.03 -5.86 -6.51
N GLY A 62 -0.17 -6.27 -6.90
CA GLY A 62 -1.05 -7.18 -6.16
C GLY A 62 -1.91 -6.55 -5.07
N PHE A 63 -1.59 -5.35 -4.62
CA PHE A 63 -2.32 -4.63 -3.59
C PHE A 63 -3.00 -3.37 -4.16
N GLU A 64 -4.23 -3.53 -4.62
CA GLU A 64 -5.00 -2.48 -5.33
C GLU A 64 -6.06 -1.83 -4.41
N GLU A 65 -5.70 -1.43 -3.19
CA GLU A 65 -6.65 -0.73 -2.34
C GLU A 65 -6.74 0.76 -2.70
N PRO A 66 -7.95 1.28 -2.97
CA PRO A 66 -8.16 2.70 -3.26
C PRO A 66 -7.62 3.61 -2.16
N SER A 67 -7.72 3.17 -0.90
CA SER A 67 -7.19 3.91 0.26
C SER A 67 -5.69 4.18 0.17
N LEU A 68 -4.91 3.24 -0.39
CA LEU A 68 -3.48 3.40 -0.57
C LEU A 68 -3.16 4.39 -1.70
N VAL A 69 -3.91 4.32 -2.79
CA VAL A 69 -3.79 5.30 -3.90
C VAL A 69 -4.08 6.71 -3.40
N PHE A 70 -5.13 6.90 -2.59
CA PHE A 70 -5.43 8.19 -1.97
C PHE A 70 -4.35 8.64 -0.97
N ALA A 71 -3.80 7.70 -0.20
CA ALA A 71 -2.78 8.00 0.81
C ALA A 71 -1.43 8.40 0.20
N LEU A 72 -1.03 7.79 -0.91
CA LEU A 72 0.22 8.03 -1.61
C LEU A 72 0.14 9.15 -2.68
N GLY A 73 -1.09 9.59 -3.01
CA GLY A 73 -1.34 10.56 -4.07
C GLY A 73 -1.70 9.90 -5.40
N LYS A 74 -2.04 10.73 -6.39
CA LYS A 74 -2.48 10.26 -7.71
C LYS A 74 -1.37 9.60 -8.54
N ASP A 75 -0.13 9.81 -8.15
CA ASP A 75 1.05 9.36 -8.89
C ASP A 75 1.50 7.99 -8.40
N VAL A 76 0.63 7.00 -8.57
CA VAL A 76 0.92 5.60 -8.24
C VAL A 76 0.57 4.75 -9.46
N ASN A 77 1.46 3.87 -9.86
CA ASN A 77 1.22 2.95 -10.96
C ASN A 77 0.75 1.58 -10.44
N LEU A 78 -0.51 1.25 -10.70
CA LEU A 78 -1.09 -0.04 -10.38
C LEU A 78 -0.75 -1.04 -11.48
N THR A 79 -0.08 -2.13 -11.12
CA THR A 79 0.41 -3.13 -12.08
C THR A 79 0.54 -4.51 -11.43
N ASP A 80 0.92 -5.50 -12.20
CA ASP A 80 1.33 -6.82 -11.72
C ASP A 80 2.82 -6.85 -11.34
N GLY A 81 3.29 -7.97 -10.82
CA GLY A 81 4.68 -8.13 -10.45
C GLY A 81 5.66 -7.94 -11.61
N GLN A 82 5.29 -8.41 -12.81
CA GLN A 82 6.14 -8.24 -14.00
C GLN A 82 6.21 -6.77 -14.45
N GLY A 83 5.08 -6.06 -14.42
CA GLY A 83 5.03 -4.63 -14.74
C GLY A 83 5.80 -3.78 -13.75
N ALA A 84 5.72 -4.08 -12.45
CA ALA A 84 6.51 -3.42 -11.42
C ALA A 84 8.03 -3.64 -11.62
N ALA A 85 8.44 -4.84 -12.01
CA ALA A 85 9.83 -5.14 -12.32
C ALA A 85 10.32 -4.39 -13.55
N LYS A 86 9.52 -4.34 -14.63
CA LYS A 86 9.86 -3.58 -15.86
C LYS A 86 9.98 -2.09 -15.56
N GLN A 87 8.98 -1.50 -14.90
CA GLN A 87 9.04 -0.08 -14.52
C GLN A 87 10.27 0.22 -13.69
N GLY A 88 10.55 -0.61 -12.67
CA GLY A 88 11.71 -0.45 -11.81
C GLY A 88 13.04 -0.55 -12.57
N ALA A 89 13.17 -1.50 -13.50
CA ALA A 89 14.36 -1.65 -14.33
C ALA A 89 14.57 -0.47 -15.29
N GLU A 90 13.50 0.09 -15.84
CA GLU A 90 13.56 1.21 -16.80
C GLU A 90 13.76 2.56 -16.13
N LEU A 91 13.01 2.81 -15.06
CA LEU A 91 12.94 4.13 -14.42
C LEU A 91 13.66 4.19 -13.06
N GLY A 92 13.86 3.05 -12.42
CA GLY A 92 14.26 2.98 -11.02
C GLY A 92 13.07 3.25 -10.08
N GLY A 93 13.36 3.46 -8.79
CA GLY A 93 12.38 3.90 -7.81
C GLY A 93 11.83 2.79 -6.91
N LEU A 94 10.66 3.03 -6.34
CA LEU A 94 10.03 2.12 -5.38
C LEU A 94 9.02 1.20 -6.04
N ALA A 95 9.06 -0.08 -5.65
CA ALA A 95 8.06 -1.08 -5.97
C ALA A 95 7.50 -1.69 -4.68
N LEU A 96 6.19 -1.64 -4.52
CA LEU A 96 5.45 -2.26 -3.43
C LEU A 96 4.82 -3.55 -3.97
N VAL A 97 5.27 -4.68 -3.46
CA VAL A 97 4.91 -5.98 -4.02
C VAL A 97 4.34 -6.86 -2.92
N ASP A 98 3.14 -7.39 -3.13
CA ASP A 98 2.55 -8.35 -2.20
C ASP A 98 3.16 -9.75 -2.36
N ASP A 99 2.90 -10.64 -1.41
CA ASP A 99 3.42 -12.01 -1.43
C ASP A 99 2.99 -12.81 -2.65
N PHE A 100 1.82 -12.51 -3.21
CA PHE A 100 1.30 -13.21 -4.38
C PHE A 100 2.05 -12.83 -5.66
N GLU A 101 2.36 -11.56 -5.82
CA GLU A 101 3.07 -11.03 -6.99
C GLU A 101 4.61 -11.10 -6.86
N ARG A 102 5.13 -11.35 -5.65
CA ARG A 102 6.57 -11.42 -5.40
C ARG A 102 7.32 -12.42 -6.30
N PRO A 103 6.84 -13.66 -6.52
CA PRO A 103 7.55 -14.60 -7.39
C PRO A 103 7.66 -14.10 -8.85
N SER A 104 6.59 -13.52 -9.39
CA SER A 104 6.58 -12.98 -10.76
C SER A 104 7.47 -11.74 -10.89
N PHE A 105 7.49 -10.89 -9.86
CA PHE A 105 8.37 -9.73 -9.76
C PHE A 105 9.85 -10.11 -9.76
N LEU A 106 10.26 -11.04 -8.89
CA LEU A 106 11.65 -11.47 -8.78
C LEU A 106 12.13 -12.22 -10.03
N ALA A 107 11.27 -13.07 -10.61
CA ALA A 107 11.59 -13.76 -11.85
C ALA A 107 11.83 -12.78 -13.00
N LYS A 108 10.99 -11.74 -13.10
CA LYS A 108 11.14 -10.72 -14.15
C LYS A 108 12.37 -9.83 -13.93
N LEU A 109 12.71 -9.49 -12.70
CA LEU A 109 13.96 -8.78 -12.40
C LEU A 109 15.19 -9.59 -12.82
N ALA A 110 15.20 -10.89 -12.52
CA ALA A 110 16.30 -11.78 -12.95
C ALA A 110 16.43 -11.85 -14.47
N GLU A 111 15.31 -11.95 -15.19
CA GLU A 111 15.28 -11.91 -16.66
C GLU A 111 15.85 -10.59 -17.21
N LEU A 112 15.52 -9.47 -16.58
CA LEU A 112 15.99 -8.14 -16.96
C LEU A 112 17.41 -7.84 -16.47
N GLN A 113 18.05 -8.75 -15.71
CA GLN A 113 19.34 -8.53 -15.06
C GLN A 113 19.37 -7.27 -14.19
N SER A 114 18.25 -6.97 -13.53
CA SER A 114 18.08 -5.83 -12.65
C SER A 114 18.03 -6.27 -11.20
N ASP A 115 18.55 -5.43 -10.30
CA ASP A 115 18.57 -5.69 -8.87
C ASP A 115 17.50 -4.88 -8.14
N ALA A 116 16.91 -5.52 -7.14
CA ALA A 116 16.01 -4.86 -6.19
C ALA A 116 16.47 -5.17 -4.75
N VAL A 117 16.54 -4.12 -3.95
CA VAL A 117 16.88 -4.22 -2.53
C VAL A 117 15.60 -4.09 -1.71
N PRO A 118 15.24 -5.07 -0.89
CA PRO A 118 14.13 -4.93 0.04
C PRO A 118 14.50 -3.88 1.09
N LEU A 119 13.61 -2.92 1.33
CA LEU A 119 13.81 -1.83 2.29
C LEU A 119 13.03 -2.09 3.57
N ASP A 120 11.76 -2.49 3.42
CA ASP A 120 10.86 -2.70 4.55
C ASP A 120 9.78 -3.72 4.20
N ASP A 121 9.12 -4.26 5.21
CA ASP A 121 8.02 -5.22 5.07
C ASP A 121 6.86 -4.81 5.97
N VAL A 122 5.69 -4.64 5.38
CA VAL A 122 4.49 -4.20 6.08
C VAL A 122 3.40 -5.25 5.98
N THR A 123 2.99 -5.76 7.13
CA THR A 123 1.87 -6.68 7.24
C THR A 123 0.60 -5.91 7.59
N GLY A 124 -0.48 -6.18 6.89
CA GLY A 124 -1.79 -5.58 7.15
C GLY A 124 -2.93 -6.51 6.75
N PHE A 125 -4.14 -6.07 7.04
CA PHE A 125 -5.35 -6.80 6.68
C PHE A 125 -6.01 -6.15 5.48
N ASN A 126 -6.16 -6.92 4.40
CA ASN A 126 -6.91 -6.50 3.22
C ASN A 126 -8.38 -6.90 3.40
N TYR A 127 -9.25 -5.92 3.71
CA TYR A 127 -10.67 -6.20 3.95
C TYR A 127 -11.44 -6.51 2.66
N SER A 128 -10.96 -6.07 1.52
CA SER A 128 -11.58 -6.39 0.22
C SER A 128 -11.48 -7.89 -0.07
N ARG A 129 -10.40 -8.52 0.39
CA ARG A 129 -10.15 -9.96 0.22
C ARG A 129 -10.30 -10.78 1.50
N GLY A 130 -10.52 -10.13 2.66
CA GLY A 130 -10.67 -10.79 3.96
C GLY A 130 -9.42 -11.56 4.42
N LYS A 131 -8.22 -11.15 4.00
CA LYS A 131 -6.96 -11.85 4.26
C LYS A 131 -5.90 -10.92 4.79
N THR A 132 -4.98 -11.47 5.60
CA THR A 132 -3.72 -10.80 5.92
C THR A 132 -2.85 -10.80 4.66
N VAL A 133 -2.25 -9.66 4.36
CA VAL A 133 -1.37 -9.43 3.22
C VAL A 133 -0.05 -8.91 3.75
N HIS A 134 1.04 -9.40 3.17
CA HIS A 134 2.38 -8.89 3.40
C HIS A 134 2.83 -8.17 2.13
N VAL A 135 3.21 -6.91 2.28
CA VAL A 135 3.73 -6.09 1.20
C VAL A 135 5.17 -5.72 1.51
N THR A 136 6.06 -6.15 0.64
CA THR A 136 7.48 -5.79 0.72
C THR A 136 7.74 -4.59 -0.19
N ILE A 137 8.44 -3.61 0.34
CA ILE A 137 8.86 -2.41 -0.38
C ILE A 137 10.26 -2.63 -0.89
N TYR A 138 10.41 -2.58 -2.21
CA TYR A 138 11.69 -2.74 -2.88
C TYR A 138 12.15 -1.42 -3.47
N ARG A 139 13.46 -1.16 -3.39
CA ARG A 139 14.12 -0.18 -4.24
C ARG A 139 14.74 -0.88 -5.43
N VAL A 140 14.21 -0.61 -6.60
CA VAL A 140 14.74 -1.16 -7.85
C VAL A 140 15.74 -0.16 -8.43
N ARG A 141 16.90 -0.67 -8.84
CA ARG A 141 17.91 0.13 -9.52
C ARG A 141 17.60 0.21 -11.00
N LYS A 142 17.64 1.43 -11.53
CA LYS A 142 17.55 1.62 -12.98
C LYS A 142 18.73 0.91 -13.66
N LEU A 143 18.43 0.16 -14.73
CA LEU A 143 19.45 -0.37 -15.60
C LEU A 143 20.21 0.80 -16.22
N VAL A 144 21.45 0.96 -15.84
CA VAL A 144 22.36 1.86 -16.56
C VAL A 144 22.68 1.17 -17.88
N SER A 145 22.05 1.60 -18.96
CA SER A 145 22.48 1.18 -20.30
C SER A 145 23.99 1.43 -20.34
N GLN A 146 24.77 0.35 -20.51
CA GLN A 146 26.21 0.49 -20.75
C GLN A 146 26.36 1.28 -22.05
N THR A 147 26.45 2.60 -21.91
CA THR A 147 26.85 3.46 -22.99
C THR A 147 28.23 2.97 -23.41
N SER A 148 28.34 2.54 -24.66
CA SER A 148 29.55 2.06 -25.31
C SER A 148 30.80 2.84 -24.85
N PRO A 149 31.92 2.12 -24.64
CA PRO A 149 33.15 2.79 -24.23
C PRO A 149 33.50 3.91 -25.22
N PRO A 150 34.09 5.03 -24.78
CA PRO A 150 34.43 6.14 -25.64
C PRO A 150 35.31 5.61 -26.77
N GLN A 151 34.85 5.77 -28.00
CA GLN A 151 35.65 5.52 -29.20
C GLN A 151 36.85 6.42 -29.10
N VAL A 152 38.01 5.82 -28.80
CA VAL A 152 39.31 6.53 -28.93
C VAL A 152 39.47 6.81 -30.40
N SER A 153 39.18 8.05 -30.78
CA SER A 153 39.50 8.58 -32.10
C SER A 153 41.02 8.65 -32.23
N THR A 154 41.63 7.63 -32.79
CA THR A 154 42.99 7.70 -33.34
C THR A 154 42.92 8.52 -34.61
N LYS A 155 43.29 9.79 -34.50
CA LYS A 155 43.53 10.67 -35.63
C LYS A 155 44.93 10.38 -36.19
N PRO A 156 45.08 10.19 -37.49
CA PRO A 156 46.37 10.00 -38.16
C PRO A 156 47.27 11.24 -38.12
#